data_93571e82425bc9d6c1d9e1dafa729c60
#
_entry.id   93571e82425bc9d6c1d9e1dafa729c60
#
_cell.length_a   1.000
_cell.length_b   1.000
_cell.length_c   1.000
_cell.angle_alpha   90.00
_cell.angle_beta   90.00
_cell.angle_gamma   90.00
#
_symmetry.space_group_name_H-M   'P 1'
#
loop_
_entity.id
_entity.type
_entity.pdbx_description
1 polymer ?
#
loop_
_entity_poly.entity_id
_entity_poly.type
_entity_poly.pdbx_seq_one_letter_code
_entity_poly.pdbx_strand_id
1 'polypeptide(L)'
;MGTLHIAENQEAWRQKALDEFEKAGGDRTGVVPVESQAIGWTFREDEWFHAAGSHQRNVSGMVTVSPGDSGKPQVSLDYQVNVWDRYNWDSGKTTTFPGGVTIPDDDMGRLHKVGFAQEFDMRGSSSTCTQDLNSGSAPGATPADPGRVGSRGDVSRGDEENR
;
A
#
# COMPACT_ATOMS: atom_id res chain seq x y z
N MET A 1 -2.54 9.84 4.02
CA MET A 1 -2.27 9.48 2.62
C MET A 1 -3.10 8.32 2.10
N GLY A 2 -3.49 7.33 2.91
CA GLY A 2 -4.44 6.28 2.51
C GLY A 2 -5.90 6.70 2.40
N THR A 3 -6.24 7.85 2.94
CA THR A 3 -7.61 8.33 3.11
C THR A 3 -8.34 8.56 1.78
N LEU A 4 -7.66 9.06 0.74
CA LEU A 4 -8.25 9.33 -0.56
C LEU A 4 -8.78 8.08 -1.25
N HIS A 5 -7.99 6.99 -1.29
CA HIS A 5 -8.41 5.74 -1.93
C HIS A 5 -9.57 5.04 -1.22
N ILE A 6 -9.61 5.13 0.10
CA ILE A 6 -10.69 4.55 0.89
C ILE A 6 -11.96 5.36 0.63
N ALA A 7 -11.87 6.69 0.71
CA ALA A 7 -13.02 7.57 0.49
C ALA A 7 -13.65 7.41 -0.91
N GLU A 8 -12.84 7.17 -1.94
CA GLU A 8 -13.29 6.96 -3.32
C GLU A 8 -13.99 5.60 -3.53
N ASN A 9 -13.59 4.58 -2.77
CA ASN A 9 -14.06 3.21 -2.97
C ASN A 9 -15.02 2.72 -1.88
N GLN A 10 -15.06 3.37 -0.70
CA GLN A 10 -15.78 2.86 0.47
C GLN A 10 -17.27 2.62 0.23
N GLU A 11 -17.93 3.50 -0.53
CA GLU A 11 -19.37 3.33 -0.79
C GLU A 11 -19.62 2.17 -1.75
N ALA A 12 -18.80 2.01 -2.78
CA ALA A 12 -18.91 0.89 -3.70
C ALA A 12 -18.62 -0.45 -2.99
N TRP A 13 -17.64 -0.48 -2.11
CA TRP A 13 -17.32 -1.65 -1.30
C TRP A 13 -18.41 -1.98 -0.30
N ARG A 14 -18.95 -0.95 0.37
CA ARG A 14 -20.08 -1.08 1.28
C ARG A 14 -21.30 -1.65 0.57
N GLN A 15 -21.68 -1.09 -0.58
CA GLN A 15 -22.84 -1.53 -1.34
C GLN A 15 -22.67 -2.98 -1.82
N LYS A 16 -21.51 -3.30 -2.38
CA LYS A 16 -21.19 -4.70 -2.78
C LYS A 16 -21.36 -5.69 -1.62
N ALA A 17 -20.88 -5.33 -0.44
CA ALA A 17 -20.98 -6.20 0.72
C ALA A 17 -22.42 -6.35 1.24
N LEU A 18 -23.21 -5.28 1.20
CA LEU A 18 -24.65 -5.32 1.54
C LEU A 18 -25.42 -6.19 0.53
N ASP A 19 -25.15 -6.06 -0.76
CA ASP A 19 -25.81 -6.87 -1.79
C ASP A 19 -25.51 -8.37 -1.59
N GLU A 20 -24.27 -8.73 -1.26
CA GLU A 20 -23.90 -10.12 -0.97
C GLU A 20 -24.55 -10.64 0.33
N PHE A 21 -24.63 -9.80 1.35
CA PHE A 21 -25.29 -10.11 2.61
C PHE A 21 -26.79 -10.38 2.40
N GLU A 22 -27.48 -9.54 1.64
CA GLU A 22 -28.92 -9.73 1.31
C GLU A 22 -29.15 -10.98 0.48
N LYS A 23 -28.32 -11.25 -0.53
CA LYS A 23 -28.37 -12.49 -1.34
C LYS A 23 -28.19 -13.74 -0.49
N ALA A 24 -27.40 -13.66 0.57
CA ALA A 24 -27.17 -14.75 1.52
C ALA A 24 -28.32 -14.94 2.54
N GLY A 25 -29.36 -14.09 2.50
CA GLY A 25 -30.50 -14.15 3.38
C GLY A 25 -30.50 -13.14 4.53
N GLY A 26 -29.42 -12.35 4.70
CA GLY A 26 -29.35 -11.24 5.65
C GLY A 26 -29.31 -11.61 7.16
N ASP A 27 -29.16 -12.88 7.49
CA ASP A 27 -29.28 -13.42 8.83
C ASP A 27 -27.94 -13.84 9.47
N ARG A 28 -26.86 -13.86 8.70
CA ARG A 28 -25.53 -14.28 9.13
C ARG A 28 -24.48 -13.27 8.73
N THR A 29 -23.44 -13.14 9.56
CA THR A 29 -22.29 -12.30 9.21
C THR A 29 -21.66 -12.77 7.90
N GLY A 30 -21.52 -11.82 6.97
CA GLY A 30 -20.83 -11.98 5.69
C GLY A 30 -19.52 -11.21 5.65
N VAL A 31 -18.53 -11.71 4.92
CA VAL A 31 -17.24 -11.04 4.72
C VAL A 31 -16.93 -11.01 3.23
N VAL A 32 -16.62 -9.83 2.71
CA VAL A 32 -16.34 -9.60 1.29
C VAL A 32 -14.94 -9.02 1.14
N PRO A 33 -14.04 -9.68 0.41
CA PRO A 33 -12.73 -9.12 0.09
C PRO A 33 -12.86 -7.93 -0.87
N VAL A 34 -12.07 -6.90 -0.61
CA VAL A 34 -12.05 -5.67 -1.40
C VAL A 34 -10.62 -5.21 -1.67
N GLU A 35 -10.43 -4.61 -2.82
CA GLU A 35 -9.14 -4.05 -3.22
C GLU A 35 -9.36 -2.85 -4.12
N SER A 36 -8.58 -1.78 -3.92
CA SER A 36 -8.56 -0.63 -4.82
C SER A 36 -7.62 -0.88 -6.01
N GLN A 37 -7.80 -0.11 -7.06
CA GLN A 37 -6.79 -0.06 -8.12
C GLN A 37 -5.45 0.45 -7.57
N ALA A 38 -4.37 -0.02 -8.17
CA ALA A 38 -3.04 0.50 -7.92
C ALA A 38 -2.88 1.89 -8.54
N ILE A 39 -2.24 2.80 -7.81
CA ILE A 39 -1.87 4.11 -8.35
C ILE A 39 -0.41 4.40 -8.07
N GLY A 40 0.21 5.12 -9.01
CA GLY A 40 1.52 5.70 -8.83
C GLY A 40 1.49 6.86 -7.82
N TRP A 41 2.50 6.93 -7.00
CA TRP A 41 2.72 8.02 -6.05
C TRP A 41 4.20 8.35 -5.98
N THR A 42 4.52 9.64 -5.79
CA THR A 42 5.89 10.10 -5.62
C THR A 42 6.01 10.78 -4.27
N PHE A 43 7.02 10.41 -3.49
CA PHE A 43 7.37 11.14 -2.28
C PHE A 43 7.84 12.55 -2.65
N ARG A 44 7.43 13.53 -1.85
CA ARG A 44 7.83 14.93 -2.03
C ARG A 44 8.84 15.40 -0.99
N GLU A 45 9.06 14.59 0.03
CA GLU A 45 10.02 14.84 1.10
C GLU A 45 11.38 14.31 0.66
N ASP A 46 12.41 15.12 0.77
CA ASP A 46 13.74 14.85 0.21
C ASP A 46 14.32 13.49 0.61
N GLU A 47 14.23 13.11 1.87
CA GLU A 47 14.78 11.85 2.36
C GLU A 47 14.07 10.62 1.76
N TRP A 48 12.74 10.64 1.74
CA TRP A 48 11.96 9.54 1.17
C TRP A 48 11.98 9.53 -0.35
N PHE A 49 12.10 10.70 -0.98
CA PHE A 49 12.27 10.78 -2.43
C PHE A 49 13.55 10.10 -2.88
N HIS A 50 14.67 10.34 -2.18
CA HIS A 50 15.94 9.69 -2.50
C HIS A 50 15.99 8.20 -2.13
N ALA A 51 15.18 7.77 -1.16
CA ALA A 51 15.15 6.37 -0.74
C ALA A 51 14.21 5.49 -1.59
N ALA A 52 13.07 6.02 -2.01
CA ALA A 52 12.00 5.24 -2.62
C ALA A 52 11.38 5.89 -3.87
N GLY A 53 11.65 7.17 -4.13
CA GLY A 53 11.19 7.86 -5.35
C GLY A 53 9.70 7.77 -5.59
N SER A 54 9.35 7.34 -6.80
CA SER A 54 7.99 7.00 -7.20
C SER A 54 7.71 5.52 -6.93
N HIS A 55 6.53 5.22 -6.42
CA HIS A 55 6.13 3.86 -6.09
C HIS A 55 4.66 3.63 -6.43
N GLN A 56 4.24 2.38 -6.45
CA GLN A 56 2.84 1.98 -6.59
C GLN A 56 2.24 1.73 -5.20
N ARG A 57 0.96 2.02 -5.05
CA ARG A 57 0.21 1.71 -3.83
C ARG A 57 -1.23 1.33 -4.14
N ASN A 58 -1.81 0.49 -3.29
CA ASN A 58 -3.24 0.23 -3.26
C ASN A 58 -3.72 0.03 -1.82
N VAL A 59 -5.02 -0.15 -1.67
CA VAL A 59 -5.66 -0.56 -0.40
C VAL A 59 -6.31 -1.91 -0.64
N SER A 60 -6.07 -2.86 0.27
CA SER A 60 -6.77 -4.13 0.31
C SER A 60 -7.37 -4.37 1.69
N GLY A 61 -8.49 -5.09 1.75
CA GLY A 61 -9.18 -5.31 3.01
C GLY A 61 -10.34 -6.27 2.91
N MET A 62 -11.10 -6.32 4.01
CA MET A 62 -12.30 -7.12 4.17
C MET A 62 -13.43 -6.24 4.67
N VAL A 63 -14.56 -6.23 3.97
CA VAL A 63 -15.80 -5.63 4.47
C VAL A 63 -16.60 -6.71 5.17
N THR A 64 -16.87 -6.49 6.45
CA THR A 64 -17.73 -7.36 7.26
C THR A 64 -19.11 -6.74 7.39
N VAL A 65 -20.14 -7.51 7.08
CA VAL A 65 -21.53 -7.12 7.30
C VAL A 65 -22.15 -8.10 8.30
N SER A 66 -22.75 -7.60 9.35
CA SER A 66 -23.44 -8.40 10.36
C SER A 66 -24.87 -7.90 10.61
N PRO A 67 -25.79 -8.78 11.00
CA PRO A 67 -27.11 -8.37 11.46
C PRO A 67 -26.96 -7.41 12.66
N GLY A 68 -27.65 -6.29 12.62
CA GLY A 68 -27.67 -5.34 13.75
C GLY A 68 -28.92 -5.49 14.60
N ASP A 69 -28.82 -5.09 15.87
CA ASP A 69 -29.90 -5.21 16.86
C ASP A 69 -31.16 -4.42 16.49
N SER A 70 -31.04 -3.39 15.66
CA SER A 70 -32.15 -2.55 15.19
C SER A 70 -32.76 -3.02 13.85
N GLY A 71 -32.38 -4.20 13.33
CA GLY A 71 -32.77 -4.68 12.01
C GLY A 71 -32.04 -3.98 10.85
N LYS A 72 -31.05 -3.10 11.14
CA LYS A 72 -30.17 -2.51 10.17
C LYS A 72 -28.82 -3.20 10.23
N PRO A 73 -28.24 -3.64 9.10
CA PRO A 73 -26.93 -4.28 9.10
C PRO A 73 -25.84 -3.33 9.61
N GLN A 74 -24.86 -3.88 10.32
CA GLN A 74 -23.64 -3.19 10.72
C GLN A 74 -22.55 -3.52 9.70
N VAL A 75 -21.86 -2.51 9.22
CA VAL A 75 -20.84 -2.65 8.19
C VAL A 75 -19.50 -2.08 8.68
N SER A 76 -18.45 -2.87 8.64
CA SER A 76 -17.10 -2.44 8.98
C SER A 76 -16.10 -2.85 7.90
N LEU A 77 -15.00 -2.11 7.78
CA LEU A 77 -13.90 -2.38 6.88
C LEU A 77 -12.62 -2.53 7.67
N ASP A 78 -11.98 -3.68 7.58
CA ASP A 78 -10.59 -3.88 7.99
C ASP A 78 -9.70 -3.78 6.76
N TYR A 79 -8.70 -2.89 6.77
CA TYR A 79 -7.88 -2.62 5.59
C TYR A 79 -6.41 -2.37 5.91
N GLN A 80 -5.59 -2.54 4.90
CA GLN A 80 -4.18 -2.18 4.88
C GLN A 80 -3.87 -1.36 3.62
N VAL A 81 -2.89 -0.47 3.73
CA VAL A 81 -2.29 0.20 2.58
C VAL A 81 -1.05 -0.59 2.18
N ASN A 82 -0.99 -1.01 0.95
CA ASN A 82 0.16 -1.71 0.39
C ASN A 82 0.96 -0.78 -0.50
N VAL A 83 2.26 -0.92 -0.46
CA VAL A 83 3.23 -0.17 -1.26
C VAL A 83 4.19 -1.15 -1.90
N TRP A 84 4.50 -0.93 -3.16
CA TRP A 84 5.55 -1.69 -3.85
C TRP A 84 6.21 -0.84 -4.91
N ASP A 85 7.47 -1.11 -5.14
CA ASP A 85 8.27 -0.48 -6.17
C ASP A 85 9.45 -1.37 -6.52
N ARG A 86 9.97 -1.20 -7.74
CA ARG A 86 11.27 -1.70 -8.12
C ARG A 86 12.25 -0.54 -8.15
N TYR A 87 13.15 -0.52 -7.20
CA TYR A 87 14.26 0.43 -7.21
C TYR A 87 15.25 0.04 -8.30
N ASN A 88 15.26 0.80 -9.37
CA ASN A 88 16.09 0.56 -10.55
C ASN A 88 16.68 1.87 -11.06
N TRP A 89 17.71 1.74 -11.89
CA TRP A 89 18.34 2.89 -12.54
C TRP A 89 17.97 2.90 -14.03
N ASP A 90 17.17 3.91 -14.38
CA ASP A 90 16.65 4.08 -15.74
C ASP A 90 17.63 4.88 -16.61
N SER A 91 17.98 4.35 -17.77
CA SER A 91 18.86 5.05 -18.71
C SER A 91 18.34 6.44 -19.08
N GLY A 92 19.24 7.42 -19.07
CA GLY A 92 18.95 8.81 -19.43
C GLY A 92 18.36 9.65 -18.28
N LYS A 93 18.16 9.08 -17.09
CA LYS A 93 17.80 9.84 -15.88
C LYS A 93 19.03 10.25 -15.08
N THR A 94 18.86 11.21 -14.22
CA THR A 94 19.89 11.69 -13.29
C THR A 94 19.25 11.99 -11.94
N THR A 95 20.00 11.75 -10.85
CA THR A 95 19.61 12.12 -9.50
C THR A 95 20.57 13.16 -8.96
N THR A 96 20.07 14.30 -8.50
CA THR A 96 20.88 15.33 -7.85
C THR A 96 20.69 15.25 -6.34
N PHE A 97 21.78 15.05 -5.62
CA PHE A 97 21.80 14.95 -4.16
C PHE A 97 21.97 16.34 -3.51
N PRO A 98 21.60 16.49 -2.22
CA PRO A 98 21.94 17.66 -1.45
C PRO A 98 23.44 17.96 -1.55
N GLY A 99 23.79 19.24 -1.84
CA GLY A 99 25.17 19.63 -2.14
C GLY A 99 25.51 19.73 -3.63
N GLY A 100 24.54 19.46 -4.53
CA GLY A 100 24.67 19.68 -5.97
C GLY A 100 25.39 18.56 -6.73
N VAL A 101 25.66 17.44 -6.08
CA VAL A 101 26.24 16.26 -6.76
C VAL A 101 25.17 15.57 -7.59
N THR A 102 25.38 15.50 -8.90
CA THR A 102 24.48 14.82 -9.84
C THR A 102 25.11 13.52 -10.30
N ILE A 103 24.38 12.42 -10.16
CA ILE A 103 24.80 11.08 -10.59
C ILE A 103 23.84 10.63 -11.68
N PRO A 104 24.36 10.30 -12.89
CA PRO A 104 23.57 9.66 -13.94
C PRO A 104 23.15 8.23 -13.53
N ASP A 105 21.91 7.87 -13.78
CA ASP A 105 21.40 6.52 -13.52
C ASP A 105 22.16 5.47 -14.38
N ASP A 106 22.65 5.85 -15.55
CA ASP A 106 23.51 5.00 -16.37
C ASP A 106 24.79 4.55 -15.66
N ASP A 107 25.40 5.41 -14.83
CA ASP A 107 26.59 5.05 -14.06
C ASP A 107 26.26 4.06 -12.94
N MET A 108 25.13 4.27 -12.26
CA MET A 108 24.63 3.33 -11.26
C MET A 108 24.23 1.99 -11.89
N GLY A 109 23.60 2.02 -13.07
CA GLY A 109 23.27 0.80 -13.82
C GLY A 109 24.52 0.01 -14.27
N ARG A 110 25.65 0.69 -14.56
CA ARG A 110 26.95 0.01 -14.80
C ARG A 110 27.47 -0.64 -13.54
N LEU A 111 27.39 0.04 -12.39
CA LEU A 111 27.78 -0.52 -11.10
C LEU A 111 26.94 -1.75 -10.74
N HIS A 112 25.65 -1.74 -11.04
CA HIS A 112 24.78 -2.90 -10.88
C HIS A 112 25.28 -4.10 -11.70
N LYS A 113 25.57 -3.89 -12.98
CA LYS A 113 26.05 -4.96 -13.89
C LYS A 113 27.36 -5.62 -13.46
N VAL A 114 28.21 -4.89 -12.74
CA VAL A 114 29.48 -5.41 -12.22
C VAL A 114 29.42 -5.78 -10.72
N GLY A 115 28.24 -5.74 -10.11
CA GLY A 115 28.00 -6.21 -8.74
C GLY A 115 28.39 -5.23 -7.63
N PHE A 116 28.68 -3.96 -7.95
CA PHE A 116 28.98 -2.93 -6.96
C PHE A 116 27.77 -2.15 -6.46
N ALA A 117 26.64 -2.25 -7.18
CA ALA A 117 25.34 -1.73 -6.76
C ALA A 117 24.28 -2.81 -7.04
N GLN A 118 23.08 -2.67 -6.47
CA GLN A 118 22.01 -3.63 -6.67
C GLN A 118 20.68 -2.92 -6.83
N GLU A 119 19.95 -3.25 -7.89
CA GLU A 119 18.52 -3.00 -7.97
C GLU A 119 17.77 -3.96 -7.06
N PHE A 120 16.66 -3.51 -6.51
CA PHE A 120 15.87 -4.33 -5.59
C PHE A 120 14.39 -3.99 -5.64
N ASP A 121 13.56 -4.96 -5.29
CA ASP A 121 12.13 -4.74 -5.10
C ASP A 121 11.85 -4.28 -3.67
N MET A 122 11.04 -3.24 -3.55
CA MET A 122 10.49 -2.78 -2.26
C MET A 122 9.03 -3.19 -2.16
N ARG A 123 8.66 -3.76 -1.02
CA ARG A 123 7.28 -4.10 -0.71
C ARG A 123 7.02 -3.85 0.77
N GLY A 124 5.83 -3.36 1.07
CA GLY A 124 5.43 -3.13 2.44
C GLY A 124 3.92 -2.96 2.56
N SER A 125 3.41 -3.22 3.75
CA SER A 125 2.01 -2.97 4.10
C SER A 125 1.96 -2.26 5.44
N SER A 126 0.96 -1.38 5.61
CA SER A 126 0.69 -0.77 6.90
C SER A 126 0.15 -1.80 7.89
N SER A 127 0.06 -1.42 9.17
CA SER A 127 -0.81 -2.11 10.10
C SER A 127 -2.27 -2.11 9.61
N THR A 128 -3.06 -3.09 10.09
CA THR A 128 -4.49 -3.12 9.80
C THR A 128 -5.19 -1.98 10.53
N CYS A 129 -6.07 -1.28 9.81
CA CYS A 129 -7.00 -0.30 10.35
C CYS A 129 -8.42 -0.79 10.22
N THR A 130 -9.25 -0.50 11.21
CA THR A 130 -10.68 -0.77 11.17
C THR A 130 -11.45 0.55 11.01
N GLN A 131 -12.40 0.56 10.09
CA GLN A 131 -13.31 1.69 9.84
C GLN A 131 -14.75 1.22 9.87
N ASP A 132 -15.60 2.00 10.56
CA ASP A 132 -17.04 1.87 10.45
C ASP A 132 -17.53 2.44 9.11
N LEU A 133 -18.25 1.63 8.32
CA LEU A 133 -18.87 2.03 7.06
C LEU A 133 -20.39 2.27 7.15
N ASN A 134 -20.94 2.39 8.34
CA ASN A 134 -22.33 2.80 8.50
C ASN A 134 -22.52 4.24 8.01
N SER A 135 -23.72 4.57 7.57
CA SER A 135 -24.03 5.88 7.00
C SER A 135 -23.56 7.03 7.89
N GLY A 136 -22.79 7.95 7.36
CA GLY A 136 -22.30 9.14 8.04
C GLY A 136 -20.98 8.95 8.79
N SER A 137 -20.37 7.78 8.74
CA SER A 137 -19.04 7.57 9.33
C SER A 137 -17.98 8.40 8.59
N ALA A 138 -17.16 9.09 9.35
CA ALA A 138 -16.00 9.78 8.80
C ALA A 138 -14.98 8.77 8.23
N PRO A 139 -14.16 9.15 7.25
CA PRO A 139 -13.04 8.33 6.83
C PRO A 139 -12.18 7.92 8.03
N GLY A 140 -11.80 6.66 8.08
CA GLY A 140 -10.99 6.10 9.17
C GLY A 140 -9.64 6.79 9.30
N ALA A 141 -9.01 6.59 10.44
CA ALA A 141 -7.67 7.08 10.71
C ALA A 141 -6.67 6.52 9.69
N THR A 142 -5.66 7.33 9.35
CA THR A 142 -4.52 6.84 8.59
C THR A 142 -3.87 5.68 9.34
N PRO A 143 -3.55 4.54 8.67
CA PRO A 143 -2.86 3.45 9.30
C PRO A 143 -1.58 3.91 10.00
N ALA A 144 -1.35 3.44 11.20
CA ALA A 144 -0.09 3.71 11.88
C ALA A 144 1.07 3.03 11.13
N ASP A 145 2.24 3.64 11.19
CA ASP A 145 3.47 3.00 10.74
C ASP A 145 3.69 1.74 11.59
N PRO A 146 3.83 0.55 10.98
CA PRO A 146 4.08 -0.69 11.71
C PRO A 146 5.45 -0.72 12.42
N GLY A 147 6.25 0.33 12.23
CA GLY A 147 7.62 0.39 12.71
C GLY A 147 8.59 -0.41 11.83
N ARG A 148 9.87 -0.30 12.12
CA ARG A 148 10.91 -1.11 11.45
C ARG A 148 10.90 -2.52 12.03
N VAL A 149 10.59 -3.48 11.18
CA VAL A 149 10.80 -4.90 11.48
C VAL A 149 12.05 -5.34 10.72
N GLY A 150 13.06 -5.78 11.44
CA GLY A 150 14.36 -6.23 10.91
C GLY A 150 15.50 -5.22 11.09
N SER A 151 16.71 -5.76 11.21
CA SER A 151 17.94 -4.96 11.23
C SER A 151 18.54 -4.89 9.81
N ARG A 152 19.38 -3.87 9.57
CA ARG A 152 20.17 -3.78 8.32
C ARG A 152 21.04 -5.01 8.03
N GLY A 153 21.24 -5.87 9.05
CA GLY A 153 22.00 -7.12 8.91
C GLY A 153 21.20 -8.27 8.29
N ASP A 154 19.87 -8.17 8.25
CA ASP A 154 19.00 -9.22 7.71
C ASP A 154 18.84 -9.15 6.19
N VAL A 155 19.38 -8.14 5.55
CA VAL A 155 19.54 -8.11 4.09
C VAL A 155 20.70 -9.03 3.75
N SER A 156 20.44 -10.34 3.82
CA SER A 156 21.41 -11.31 3.35
C SER A 156 21.68 -11.07 1.87
N ARG A 157 22.95 -11.00 1.50
CA ARG A 157 23.45 -11.01 0.11
C ARG A 157 23.07 -12.28 -0.65
N GLY A 158 22.05 -13.02 -0.21
CA GLY A 158 21.90 -14.42 -0.49
C GLY A 158 20.75 -14.87 -1.35
N ASP A 159 19.92 -14.00 -1.88
CA ASP A 159 18.99 -14.47 -2.90
C ASP A 159 19.68 -14.53 -4.25
N GLU A 160 20.55 -15.53 -4.38
CA GLU A 160 21.20 -15.90 -5.64
C GLU A 160 20.21 -16.44 -6.70
N GLU A 161 18.94 -16.65 -6.35
CA GLU A 161 17.91 -17.18 -7.26
C GLU A 161 17.35 -16.15 -8.26
N ASN A 162 17.78 -14.90 -8.21
CA ASN A 162 17.36 -13.85 -9.14
C ASN A 162 18.54 -13.20 -9.90
N ARG A 163 19.58 -13.94 -10.19
CA ARG A 163 20.64 -13.51 -11.11
C ARG A 163 20.44 -14.03 -12.52
#